data_9703ef82f8ebd2cf004763a64bdbdde6
#
_entry.id   9703ef82f8ebd2cf004763a64bdbdde6
#
_cell.length_a   1.000
_cell.length_b   1.000
_cell.length_c   1.000
_cell.angle_alpha   90.00
_cell.angle_beta   90.00
_cell.angle_gamma   90.00
#
_symmetry.space_group_name_H-M   'P 1'
#
loop_
_entity.id
_entity.type
_entity.pdbx_description
1 polymer ?
#
loop_
_entity_poly.entity_id
_entity_poly.type
_entity_poly.pdbx_seq_one_letter_code
_entity_poly.pdbx_strand_id
1 'polypeptide(L)'
;REQIEKMPANNVLDVMRTMPGVTVDSARSFYGTSTQNKVIIRGMGGDDVNGRVLVLMDGLPVMAAGNNIFNWDTISLDTVERIEVVRGPASALYGSSAMGGVINIITRKPTEEGFKTTVGTKFGRYNTWQNKLYHTGAIDKFSYAISGSMLKSRGFNVLPEHSPKAGSNRNEFNSAREKVENYNGALALNYRFDETADLSIHGEMSSFENTGRWHIEDFNLYSNKHQGIGARLHKDFGVVDSSFSVRGDFTKSDYDNASKTVKTSEAPSK
;
A
#
# COMPACT_ATOMS: atom_id res chain seq x y z
N ARG A 1 14.54 -0.37 11.98
CA ARG A 1 14.87 -0.92 10.66
C ARG A 1 15.39 -2.35 10.77
N GLU A 2 16.37 -2.60 11.60
CA GLU A 2 16.98 -3.93 11.79
C GLU A 2 15.95 -5.03 12.08
N GLN A 3 14.92 -4.74 12.87
CA GLN A 3 13.80 -5.66 13.11
C GLN A 3 13.03 -5.97 11.82
N ILE A 4 12.73 -4.96 11.00
CA ILE A 4 12.02 -5.14 9.74
C ILE A 4 12.82 -6.04 8.78
N GLU A 5 14.14 -5.86 8.72
CA GLU A 5 15.00 -6.66 7.84
C GLU A 5 15.11 -8.14 8.25
N LYS A 6 14.97 -8.41 9.55
CA LYS A 6 14.97 -9.78 10.09
C LYS A 6 13.60 -10.47 10.00
N MET A 7 12.53 -9.73 9.71
CA MET A 7 11.19 -10.31 9.57
C MET A 7 10.98 -10.93 8.19
N PRO A 8 10.26 -12.04 8.09
CA PRO A 8 9.84 -12.61 6.80
C PRO A 8 8.67 -11.80 6.20
N ALA A 9 8.78 -10.47 6.17
CA ALA A 9 7.75 -9.56 5.68
C ALA A 9 7.95 -9.25 4.20
N ASN A 10 6.86 -9.23 3.43
CA ASN A 10 6.87 -8.87 2.02
C ASN A 10 6.37 -7.43 1.78
N ASN A 11 5.53 -6.94 2.68
CA ASN A 11 4.92 -5.61 2.63
C ASN A 11 4.79 -5.00 4.03
N VAL A 12 4.32 -3.75 4.09
CA VAL A 12 4.13 -3.01 5.34
C VAL A 12 3.08 -3.69 6.25
N LEU A 13 2.04 -4.28 5.67
CA LEU A 13 0.99 -4.96 6.43
C LEU A 13 1.52 -6.19 7.20
N ASP A 14 2.47 -6.92 6.60
CA ASP A 14 3.10 -8.07 7.28
C ASP A 14 3.84 -7.63 8.54
N VAL A 15 4.51 -6.48 8.49
CA VAL A 15 5.16 -5.90 9.67
C VAL A 15 4.12 -5.49 10.70
N MET A 16 3.03 -4.86 10.28
CA MET A 16 1.98 -4.39 11.19
C MET A 16 1.25 -5.53 11.90
N ARG A 17 1.09 -6.70 11.25
CA ARG A 17 0.52 -7.91 11.90
C ARG A 17 1.31 -8.37 13.12
N THR A 18 2.57 -8.03 13.20
CA THR A 18 3.42 -8.39 14.34
C THR A 18 3.31 -7.41 15.51
N MET A 19 2.66 -6.26 15.31
CA MET A 19 2.56 -5.22 16.33
C MET A 19 1.44 -5.50 17.33
N PRO A 20 1.69 -5.46 18.63
CA PRO A 20 0.64 -5.68 19.64
C PRO A 20 -0.51 -4.69 19.50
N GLY A 21 -1.75 -5.17 19.56
CA GLY A 21 -2.96 -4.34 19.49
C GLY A 21 -3.29 -3.78 18.10
N VAL A 22 -2.58 -4.25 17.07
CA VAL A 22 -2.89 -3.99 15.65
C VAL A 22 -3.39 -5.27 15.04
N THR A 23 -4.54 -5.22 14.40
CA THR A 23 -5.10 -6.31 13.61
C THR A 23 -5.16 -5.86 12.15
N VAL A 24 -4.69 -6.69 11.25
CA VAL A 24 -4.79 -6.46 9.81
C VAL A 24 -5.81 -7.43 9.25
N ASP A 25 -6.95 -6.91 8.83
CA ASP A 25 -7.94 -7.67 8.10
C ASP A 25 -7.61 -7.62 6.61
N SER A 26 -7.16 -8.76 6.10
CA SER A 26 -6.86 -8.95 4.67
C SER A 26 -8.02 -9.69 4.03
N ALA A 27 -9.20 -9.08 4.02
CA ALA A 27 -10.36 -9.69 3.44
C ALA A 27 -10.11 -10.00 1.96
N ARG A 28 -9.98 -11.31 1.66
CA ARG A 28 -10.23 -11.90 0.34
C ARG A 28 -9.17 -11.78 -0.75
N SER A 29 -7.95 -11.35 -0.48
CA SER A 29 -6.89 -11.42 -1.51
C SER A 29 -5.70 -12.25 -1.03
N PHE A 30 -5.18 -13.10 -1.90
CA PHE A 30 -4.03 -13.97 -1.63
C PHE A 30 -2.77 -13.20 -1.19
N TYR A 31 -2.56 -12.02 -1.73
CA TYR A 31 -1.42 -11.18 -1.37
C TYR A 31 -1.75 -10.09 -0.35
N GLY A 32 -2.99 -10.06 0.17
CA GLY A 32 -3.42 -8.98 1.03
C GLY A 32 -3.43 -7.62 0.32
N THR A 33 -3.41 -7.65 -1.00
CA THR A 33 -3.29 -6.50 -1.88
C THR A 33 -4.67 -6.04 -2.26
N SER A 34 -5.21 -5.09 -1.57
CA SER A 34 -6.37 -4.36 -2.06
C SER A 34 -6.59 -3.12 -1.20
N THR A 35 -7.28 -2.16 -1.76
CA THR A 35 -7.87 -1.04 -1.04
C THR A 35 -8.81 -1.47 0.09
N GLN A 36 -9.04 -2.78 0.25
CA GLN A 36 -9.87 -3.40 1.28
C GLN A 36 -9.09 -3.93 2.48
N ASN A 37 -7.76 -3.87 2.46
CA ASN A 37 -6.96 -4.19 3.62
C ASN A 37 -7.20 -3.14 4.71
N LYS A 38 -7.82 -3.57 5.80
CA LYS A 38 -8.15 -2.70 6.93
C LYS A 38 -7.15 -2.92 8.03
N VAL A 39 -6.67 -1.82 8.58
CA VAL A 39 -5.87 -1.86 9.80
C VAL A 39 -6.76 -1.42 10.94
N ILE A 40 -6.86 -2.27 11.95
CA ILE A 40 -7.72 -2.12 13.12
C ILE A 40 -6.82 -1.97 14.34
N ILE A 41 -7.00 -0.90 15.10
CA ILE A 41 -6.28 -0.67 16.34
C ILE A 41 -7.27 -0.75 17.50
N ARG A 42 -7.03 -1.65 18.47
CA ARG A 42 -7.88 -1.88 19.64
C ARG A 42 -9.36 -2.12 19.32
N GLY A 43 -9.63 -2.84 18.21
CA GLY A 43 -11.00 -3.10 17.76
C GLY A 43 -11.70 -1.89 17.09
N MET A 44 -11.03 -0.75 17.04
CA MET A 44 -11.51 0.40 16.27
C MET A 44 -10.96 0.34 14.85
N GLY A 45 -11.83 0.08 13.95
CA GLY A 45 -11.56 -0.08 12.53
C GLY A 45 -12.67 -1.00 12.07
N GLY A 46 -13.67 -0.53 11.45
CA GLY A 46 -14.81 -1.33 11.08
C GLY A 46 -14.97 -1.40 9.57
N ASP A 47 -16.09 -1.96 9.17
CA ASP A 47 -16.55 -2.02 7.78
C ASP A 47 -16.86 -0.63 7.19
N ASP A 48 -16.76 0.42 8.00
CA ASP A 48 -16.99 1.78 7.56
C ASP A 48 -15.90 2.23 6.60
N VAL A 49 -16.35 2.78 5.50
CA VAL A 49 -15.58 3.45 4.45
C VAL A 49 -14.79 4.64 5.01
N ASN A 50 -15.14 5.09 6.20
CA ASN A 50 -14.49 6.15 6.94
C ASN A 50 -13.46 5.56 7.90
N GLY A 51 -12.25 5.34 7.44
CA GLY A 51 -11.16 4.82 8.27
C GLY A 51 -11.00 5.61 9.56
N ARG A 52 -11.01 4.89 10.70
CA ARG A 52 -10.82 5.47 12.04
C ARG A 52 -9.36 5.50 12.47
N VAL A 53 -8.49 5.00 11.61
CA VAL A 53 -7.04 4.98 11.82
C VAL A 53 -6.41 5.87 10.77
N LEU A 54 -5.78 6.94 11.22
CA LEU A 54 -5.09 7.87 10.34
C LEU A 54 -3.73 7.30 9.92
N VAL A 55 -3.43 7.34 8.62
CA VAL A 55 -2.13 6.95 8.09
C VAL A 55 -1.37 8.19 7.65
N LEU A 56 -0.14 8.31 8.16
CA LEU A 56 0.80 9.37 7.84
C LEU A 56 2.03 8.78 7.17
N MET A 57 2.64 9.53 6.26
CA MET A 57 3.98 9.29 5.74
C MET A 57 4.84 10.51 6.05
N ASP A 58 5.90 10.32 6.82
CA ASP A 58 6.77 11.40 7.32
C ASP A 58 5.99 12.53 8.01
N GLY A 59 4.91 12.18 8.72
CA GLY A 59 4.02 13.10 9.41
C GLY A 59 2.92 13.73 8.54
N LEU A 60 2.87 13.45 7.23
CA LEU A 60 1.85 13.96 6.32
C LEU A 60 0.75 12.93 6.09
N PRO A 61 -0.54 13.30 6.17
CA PRO A 61 -1.63 12.41 5.82
C PRO A 61 -1.53 11.91 4.38
N VAL A 62 -1.68 10.59 4.21
CA VAL A 62 -1.59 9.91 2.88
C VAL A 62 -2.88 9.16 2.54
N MET A 63 -4.00 9.57 3.09
CA MET A 63 -5.29 8.93 2.84
C MET A 63 -5.99 9.60 1.66
N ALA A 64 -6.68 8.81 0.85
CA ALA A 64 -7.46 9.34 -0.26
C ALA A 64 -8.58 10.26 0.25
N ALA A 65 -8.74 11.42 -0.40
CA ALA A 65 -9.81 12.34 -0.07
C ALA A 65 -11.17 11.68 -0.29
N GLY A 66 -12.04 11.79 0.72
CA GLY A 66 -13.45 11.38 0.65
C GLY A 66 -13.79 10.03 1.28
N ASN A 67 -12.89 9.06 1.33
CA ASN A 67 -13.19 7.74 1.91
C ASN A 67 -12.18 7.24 2.95
N ASN A 68 -11.15 8.02 3.26
CA ASN A 68 -10.11 7.66 4.21
C ASN A 68 -9.50 6.25 4.01
N ILE A 69 -9.53 5.76 2.78
CA ILE A 69 -8.93 4.48 2.42
C ILE A 69 -7.49 4.73 2.02
N PHE A 70 -6.59 3.96 2.63
CA PHE A 70 -5.19 3.97 2.27
C PHE A 70 -4.84 2.71 1.48
N ASN A 71 -4.18 2.89 0.33
CA ASN A 71 -3.68 1.78 -0.45
C ASN A 71 -2.28 1.38 0.05
N TRP A 72 -2.23 0.33 0.85
CA TRP A 72 -1.00 -0.19 1.45
C TRP A 72 0.02 -0.71 0.42
N ASP A 73 -0.41 -0.97 -0.80
CA ASP A 73 0.45 -1.47 -1.87
C ASP A 73 1.27 -0.35 -2.53
N THR A 74 0.96 0.90 -2.23
CA THR A 74 1.72 2.05 -2.75
C THR A 74 3.09 2.20 -2.07
N ILE A 75 3.27 1.61 -0.87
CA ILE A 75 4.50 1.73 -0.10
C ILE A 75 5.37 0.48 -0.23
N SER A 76 6.57 0.67 -0.75
CA SER A 76 7.59 -0.36 -0.70
C SER A 76 8.18 -0.47 0.71
N LEU A 77 8.20 -1.67 1.28
CA LEU A 77 8.83 -1.91 2.60
C LEU A 77 10.31 -1.50 2.63
N ASP A 78 10.97 -1.48 1.48
CA ASP A 78 12.39 -1.10 1.36
C ASP A 78 12.63 0.38 1.60
N THR A 79 11.62 1.23 1.36
CA THR A 79 11.69 2.67 1.65
C THR A 79 11.40 3.02 3.10
N VAL A 80 10.89 2.07 3.89
CA VAL A 80 10.47 2.30 5.27
C VAL A 80 11.65 2.17 6.22
N GLU A 81 11.89 3.18 7.03
CA GLU A 81 12.85 3.14 8.14
C GLU A 81 12.22 2.51 9.37
N ARG A 82 11.06 3.03 9.78
CA ARG A 82 10.29 2.54 10.91
C ARG A 82 8.80 2.86 10.77
N ILE A 83 8.00 2.15 11.52
CA ILE A 83 6.55 2.38 11.61
C ILE A 83 6.25 2.72 13.07
N GLU A 84 5.65 3.86 13.28
CA GLU A 84 5.21 4.34 14.59
C GLU A 84 3.70 4.20 14.70
N VAL A 85 3.22 3.62 15.79
CA VAL A 85 1.78 3.41 16.03
C VAL A 85 1.36 4.06 17.33
N VAL A 86 0.53 5.08 17.23
CA VAL A 86 -0.17 5.69 18.36
C VAL A 86 -1.51 4.99 18.52
N ARG A 87 -1.72 4.32 19.66
CA ARG A 87 -2.90 3.50 19.94
C ARG A 87 -3.87 4.25 20.82
N GLY A 88 -5.07 4.46 20.32
CA GLY A 88 -6.14 5.16 21.03
C GLY A 88 -6.46 6.52 20.40
N PRO A 89 -7.43 7.24 20.97
CA PRO A 89 -7.90 8.48 20.40
C PRO A 89 -6.80 9.54 20.32
N ALA A 90 -6.47 9.97 19.11
CA ALA A 90 -5.50 11.01 18.81
C ALA A 90 -6.15 12.19 18.06
N SER A 91 -7.48 12.25 18.06
CA SER A 91 -8.26 13.24 17.31
C SER A 91 -8.00 14.69 17.72
N ALA A 92 -7.60 14.91 18.98
CA ALA A 92 -7.25 16.25 19.45
C ALA A 92 -6.02 16.84 18.76
N LEU A 93 -5.10 15.97 18.28
CA LEU A 93 -3.86 16.37 17.60
C LEU A 93 -3.95 16.22 16.08
N TYR A 94 -4.68 15.22 15.60
CA TYR A 94 -4.66 14.79 14.20
C TYR A 94 -6.03 14.85 13.50
N GLY A 95 -7.08 15.34 14.18
CA GLY A 95 -8.41 15.46 13.61
C GLY A 95 -9.26 14.19 13.64
N SER A 96 -10.43 14.23 13.02
CA SER A 96 -11.48 13.21 13.14
C SER A 96 -11.08 11.81 12.66
N SER A 97 -10.16 11.70 11.71
CA SER A 97 -9.70 10.42 11.16
C SER A 97 -8.81 9.61 12.12
N ALA A 98 -8.39 10.21 13.25
CA ALA A 98 -7.52 9.57 14.24
C ALA A 98 -8.25 9.05 15.49
N MET A 99 -9.49 8.59 15.36
CA MET A 99 -10.29 8.09 16.48
C MET A 99 -9.75 6.77 17.05
N GLY A 100 -9.31 5.86 16.21
CA GLY A 100 -8.76 4.54 16.61
C GLY A 100 -7.26 4.58 16.86
N GLY A 101 -6.58 5.52 16.25
CA GLY A 101 -5.13 5.68 16.36
C GLY A 101 -4.51 6.32 15.13
N VAL A 102 -3.18 6.42 15.17
CA VAL A 102 -2.37 6.96 14.08
C VAL A 102 -1.26 5.98 13.75
N ILE A 103 -1.03 5.76 12.47
CA ILE A 103 0.12 5.02 11.95
C ILE A 103 0.96 6.01 11.18
N ASN A 104 2.20 6.23 11.62
CA ASN A 104 3.14 7.08 10.93
C ASN A 104 4.26 6.24 10.34
N ILE A 105 4.39 6.24 9.03
CA ILE A 105 5.40 5.52 8.28
C ILE A 105 6.54 6.49 8.01
N ILE A 106 7.68 6.24 8.63
CA ILE A 106 8.86 7.07 8.45
C ILE A 106 9.71 6.47 7.34
N THR A 107 10.01 7.28 6.33
CA THR A 107 10.84 6.86 5.21
C THR A 107 12.33 6.96 5.54
N ARG A 108 13.13 6.15 4.84
CA ARG A 108 14.58 6.14 5.01
C ARG A 108 15.20 7.41 4.45
N LYS A 109 15.97 8.09 5.30
CA LYS A 109 16.82 9.20 4.89
C LYS A 109 18.27 8.73 4.98
N PRO A 110 19.02 8.65 3.88
CA PRO A 110 20.44 8.33 3.94
C PRO A 110 21.17 9.45 4.69
N THR A 111 21.90 9.09 5.74
CA THR A 111 22.66 10.04 6.58
C THR A 111 24.17 9.83 6.46
N GLU A 112 24.60 8.65 6.05
CA GLU A 112 25.99 8.31 5.85
C GLU A 112 26.41 8.65 4.42
N GLU A 113 27.58 9.27 4.27
CA GLU A 113 28.16 9.55 2.96
C GLU A 113 28.42 8.27 2.19
N GLY A 114 28.23 8.34 0.88
CA GLY A 114 28.43 7.23 -0.03
C GLY A 114 27.16 6.76 -0.72
N PHE A 115 27.29 5.64 -1.40
CA PHE A 115 26.21 5.08 -2.22
C PHE A 115 25.94 3.63 -1.80
N LYS A 116 24.68 3.26 -1.71
CA LYS A 116 24.27 1.88 -1.43
C LYS A 116 23.18 1.43 -2.37
N THR A 117 23.41 0.30 -3.05
CA THR A 117 22.41 -0.32 -3.92
C THR A 117 22.01 -1.66 -3.34
N THR A 118 20.73 -1.92 -3.26
CA THR A 118 20.16 -3.20 -2.87
C THR A 118 19.26 -3.69 -3.98
N VAL A 119 19.51 -4.88 -4.48
CA VAL A 119 18.68 -5.58 -5.47
C VAL A 119 18.18 -6.86 -4.84
N GLY A 120 16.90 -7.11 -4.99
CA GLY A 120 16.27 -8.34 -4.49
C GLY A 120 15.39 -8.97 -5.54
N THR A 121 15.48 -10.30 -5.67
CA THR A 121 14.60 -11.08 -6.53
C THR A 121 14.07 -12.26 -5.72
N LYS A 122 12.75 -12.48 -5.77
CA LYS A 122 12.09 -13.62 -5.15
C LYS A 122 11.24 -14.34 -6.19
N PHE A 123 11.28 -15.67 -6.14
CA PHE A 123 10.43 -16.55 -6.94
C PHE A 123 9.55 -17.38 -6.00
N GLY A 124 8.30 -17.56 -6.37
CA GLY A 124 7.33 -18.27 -5.55
C GLY A 124 6.37 -19.14 -6.35
N ARG A 125 5.50 -19.84 -5.62
CA ARG A 125 4.41 -20.62 -6.23
C ARG A 125 3.54 -19.73 -7.11
N TYR A 126 2.76 -20.34 -8.00
CA TYR A 126 1.84 -19.66 -8.91
C TYR A 126 2.52 -18.68 -9.87
N ASN A 127 3.76 -18.99 -10.25
CA ASN A 127 4.58 -18.13 -11.09
C ASN A 127 4.72 -16.72 -10.52
N THR A 128 4.96 -16.65 -9.22
CA THR A 128 5.16 -15.39 -8.52
C THR A 128 6.58 -14.91 -8.70
N TRP A 129 6.72 -13.68 -9.16
CA TRP A 129 7.97 -12.95 -9.32
C TRP A 129 7.88 -11.65 -8.56
N GLN A 130 8.87 -11.41 -7.71
CA GLN A 130 9.04 -10.12 -7.04
C GLN A 130 10.47 -9.64 -7.25
N ASN A 131 10.59 -8.46 -7.84
CA ASN A 131 11.88 -7.78 -8.02
C ASN A 131 11.84 -6.45 -7.30
N LYS A 132 12.97 -6.08 -6.72
CA LYS A 132 13.15 -4.85 -5.97
C LYS A 132 14.49 -4.22 -6.30
N LEU A 133 14.50 -2.90 -6.41
CA LEU A 133 15.68 -2.06 -6.49
C LEU A 133 15.54 -0.96 -5.44
N TYR A 134 16.57 -0.78 -4.65
CA TYR A 134 16.68 0.35 -3.74
C TYR A 134 18.09 0.90 -3.85
N HIS A 135 18.20 2.17 -4.21
CA HIS A 135 19.45 2.88 -4.35
C HIS A 135 19.43 4.17 -3.55
N THR A 136 20.45 4.39 -2.74
CA THR A 136 20.60 5.58 -1.93
C THR A 136 21.96 6.18 -2.12
N GLY A 137 22.04 7.49 -2.00
CA GLY A 137 23.30 8.22 -1.99
C GLY A 137 23.21 9.43 -1.07
N ALA A 138 24.36 9.74 -0.44
CA ALA A 138 24.54 10.96 0.32
C ALA A 138 25.91 11.57 0.01
N ILE A 139 25.92 12.87 -0.24
CA ILE A 139 27.11 13.67 -0.53
C ILE A 139 26.93 15.00 0.18
N ASP A 140 27.75 15.26 1.19
CA ASP A 140 27.72 16.47 2.03
C ASP A 140 26.30 16.73 2.58
N LYS A 141 25.66 17.76 2.13
CA LYS A 141 24.32 18.20 2.58
C LYS A 141 23.16 17.58 1.80
N PHE A 142 23.45 16.91 0.71
CA PHE A 142 22.46 16.34 -0.16
C PHE A 142 22.38 14.82 -0.02
N SER A 143 21.16 14.30 0.12
CA SER A 143 20.93 12.86 0.07
C SER A 143 19.70 12.51 -0.75
N TYR A 144 19.69 11.33 -1.33
CA TYR A 144 18.58 10.84 -2.12
C TYR A 144 18.34 9.33 -1.91
N ALA A 145 17.12 8.92 -2.15
CA ALA A 145 16.75 7.52 -2.24
C ALA A 145 15.83 7.29 -3.43
N ILE A 146 16.13 6.26 -4.22
CA ILE A 146 15.34 5.81 -5.35
C ILE A 146 14.93 4.37 -5.07
N SER A 147 13.66 4.06 -5.22
CA SER A 147 13.16 2.69 -5.11
C SER A 147 12.29 2.32 -6.30
N GLY A 148 12.35 1.05 -6.65
CA GLY A 148 11.46 0.43 -7.62
C GLY A 148 11.14 -0.99 -7.19
N SER A 149 9.89 -1.39 -7.31
CA SER A 149 9.49 -2.79 -7.07
C SER A 149 8.44 -3.25 -8.08
N MET A 150 8.50 -4.53 -8.39
CA MET A 150 7.55 -5.21 -9.23
C MET A 150 7.15 -6.53 -8.56
N LEU A 151 5.86 -6.78 -8.46
CA LEU A 151 5.28 -8.07 -8.06
C LEU A 151 4.34 -8.53 -9.15
N LYS A 152 4.56 -9.73 -9.65
CA LYS A 152 3.64 -10.42 -10.55
C LYS A 152 3.33 -11.81 -10.03
N SER A 153 2.06 -12.21 -10.09
CA SER A 153 1.63 -13.56 -9.78
C SER A 153 0.47 -13.99 -10.66
N ARG A 154 0.48 -15.23 -11.08
CA ARG A 154 -0.68 -15.83 -11.76
C ARG A 154 -1.77 -16.26 -10.79
N GLY A 155 -1.48 -16.18 -9.48
CA GLY A 155 -2.43 -16.54 -8.43
C GLY A 155 -2.98 -17.94 -8.51
N PHE A 156 -3.96 -18.21 -7.67
CA PHE A 156 -4.66 -19.48 -7.63
C PHE A 156 -6.17 -19.25 -7.53
N ASN A 157 -6.94 -20.31 -7.71
CA ASN A 157 -8.38 -20.24 -7.54
C ASN A 157 -8.73 -20.28 -6.05
N VAL A 158 -9.33 -19.23 -5.54
CA VAL A 158 -9.69 -19.08 -4.11
C VAL A 158 -11.00 -19.80 -3.77
N LEU A 159 -11.81 -20.14 -4.78
CA LEU A 159 -13.07 -20.81 -4.53
C LEU A 159 -12.88 -22.31 -4.42
N PRO A 160 -13.46 -22.95 -3.40
CA PRO A 160 -13.47 -24.39 -3.31
C PRO A 160 -14.18 -25.01 -4.52
N GLU A 161 -13.69 -26.14 -4.98
CA GLU A 161 -14.16 -26.90 -6.14
C GLU A 161 -15.66 -27.30 -6.05
N HIS A 162 -16.25 -27.14 -4.86
CA HIS A 162 -17.58 -27.60 -4.50
C HIS A 162 -18.49 -26.48 -3.97
N SER A 163 -18.48 -25.29 -4.55
CA SER A 163 -19.51 -24.30 -4.18
C SER A 163 -20.84 -24.70 -4.82
N PRO A 164 -21.86 -25.12 -4.04
CA PRO A 164 -23.12 -25.63 -4.59
C PRO A 164 -24.05 -24.47 -4.92
N LYS A 165 -23.95 -23.88 -6.10
CA LYS A 165 -25.10 -23.19 -6.69
C LYS A 165 -25.44 -23.84 -8.01
N ALA A 166 -26.61 -24.44 -8.02
CA ALA A 166 -27.26 -25.01 -9.18
C ALA A 166 -27.49 -23.91 -10.23
N GLY A 167 -27.02 -24.14 -11.45
CA GLY A 167 -27.40 -23.35 -12.62
C GLY A 167 -26.29 -22.60 -13.34
N SER A 168 -25.12 -22.42 -12.78
CA SER A 168 -24.01 -21.81 -13.49
C SER A 168 -23.12 -22.86 -14.17
N ASN A 169 -22.70 -22.60 -15.40
CA ASN A 169 -21.76 -23.44 -16.13
C ASN A 169 -20.44 -23.57 -15.34
N ARG A 170 -20.30 -24.67 -14.60
CA ARG A 170 -19.20 -24.97 -13.67
C ARG A 170 -17.83 -24.84 -14.28
N ASN A 171 -17.67 -25.07 -15.55
CA ASN A 171 -16.35 -25.18 -16.20
C ASN A 171 -15.68 -23.83 -16.51
N GLU A 172 -16.43 -22.75 -16.66
CA GLU A 172 -15.85 -21.42 -16.90
C GLU A 172 -15.40 -20.73 -15.61
N PHE A 173 -16.01 -21.06 -14.48
CA PHE A 173 -15.72 -20.43 -13.18
C PHE A 173 -14.53 -21.05 -12.43
N ASN A 174 -14.20 -22.31 -12.71
CA ASN A 174 -13.05 -22.97 -12.05
C ASN A 174 -11.67 -22.54 -12.59
N SER A 175 -11.62 -21.82 -13.69
CA SER A 175 -10.38 -21.38 -14.31
C SER A 175 -9.95 -19.94 -13.91
N ALA A 176 -10.80 -19.20 -13.22
CA ALA A 176 -10.50 -17.82 -12.86
C ALA A 176 -9.53 -17.76 -11.67
N ARG A 177 -8.27 -17.47 -11.97
CA ARG A 177 -7.21 -17.27 -10.99
C ARG A 177 -7.14 -15.81 -10.59
N GLU A 178 -6.88 -15.54 -9.32
CA GLU A 178 -6.57 -14.19 -8.85
C GLU A 178 -5.16 -13.81 -9.28
N LYS A 179 -5.05 -13.10 -10.41
CA LYS A 179 -3.78 -12.54 -10.84
C LYS A 179 -3.52 -11.24 -10.10
N VAL A 180 -2.26 -10.98 -9.80
CA VAL A 180 -1.81 -9.73 -9.20
C VAL A 180 -0.63 -9.20 -9.99
N GLU A 181 -0.70 -7.92 -10.35
CA GLU A 181 0.42 -7.14 -10.86
C GLU A 181 0.52 -5.84 -10.05
N ASN A 182 1.68 -5.61 -9.45
CA ASN A 182 1.94 -4.41 -8.67
C ASN A 182 3.30 -3.83 -9.04
N TYR A 183 3.32 -2.55 -9.36
CA TYR A 183 4.52 -1.79 -9.69
C TYR A 183 4.57 -0.56 -8.80
N ASN A 184 5.68 -0.34 -8.14
CA ASN A 184 5.90 0.83 -7.32
C ASN A 184 7.23 1.49 -7.68
N GLY A 185 7.24 2.82 -7.64
CA GLY A 185 8.42 3.63 -7.76
C GLY A 185 8.34 4.77 -6.77
N ALA A 186 9.46 5.11 -6.12
CA ALA A 186 9.54 6.29 -5.27
C ALA A 186 10.92 6.96 -5.39
N LEU A 187 10.90 8.27 -5.22
CA LEU A 187 12.07 9.15 -5.16
C LEU A 187 11.95 10.02 -3.92
N ALA A 188 12.99 10.04 -3.10
CA ALA A 188 13.12 10.98 -2.00
C ALA A 188 14.43 11.78 -2.19
N LEU A 189 14.31 13.09 -2.05
CA LEU A 189 15.44 14.03 -2.08
C LEU A 189 15.45 14.76 -0.75
N ASN A 190 16.61 14.93 -0.17
CA ASN A 190 16.77 15.66 1.08
C ASN A 190 17.98 16.57 0.98
N TYR A 191 17.80 17.83 1.36
CA TYR A 191 18.87 18.82 1.44
C TYR A 191 18.91 19.42 2.84
N ARG A 192 20.03 19.29 3.52
CA ARG A 192 20.27 19.82 4.85
C ARG A 192 21.00 21.17 4.74
N PHE A 193 20.33 22.25 5.09
CA PHE A 193 20.92 23.58 5.10
C PHE A 193 21.98 23.71 6.19
N ASP A 194 21.58 23.29 7.39
CA ASP A 194 22.40 23.27 8.62
C ASP A 194 21.89 22.14 9.56
N GLU A 195 22.39 22.10 10.78
CA GLU A 195 21.98 21.08 11.78
C GLU A 195 20.52 21.20 12.21
N THR A 196 19.91 22.36 11.99
CA THR A 196 18.58 22.71 12.46
C THR A 196 17.55 22.83 11.33
N ALA A 197 17.97 22.79 10.07
CA ALA A 197 17.07 23.01 8.94
C ALA A 197 17.31 22.02 7.80
N ASP A 198 16.21 21.43 7.29
CA ASP A 198 16.24 20.56 6.10
C ASP A 198 15.01 20.77 5.21
N LEU A 199 15.22 20.51 3.93
CA LEU A 199 14.19 20.40 2.90
C LEU A 199 14.12 18.96 2.41
N SER A 200 12.96 18.37 2.48
CA SER A 200 12.67 17.03 1.95
C SER A 200 11.63 17.12 0.84
N ILE A 201 11.89 16.47 -0.28
CA ILE A 201 10.94 16.30 -1.40
C ILE A 201 10.75 14.81 -1.60
N HIS A 202 9.53 14.38 -1.71
CA HIS A 202 9.15 13.00 -1.88
C HIS A 202 8.17 12.85 -3.03
N GLY A 203 8.41 11.88 -3.89
CA GLY A 203 7.53 11.51 -4.99
C GLY A 203 7.35 10.01 -5.05
N GLU A 204 6.11 9.56 -5.26
CA GLU A 204 5.81 8.15 -5.45
C GLU A 204 4.81 7.92 -6.56
N MET A 205 4.92 6.75 -7.18
CA MET A 205 3.96 6.23 -8.14
C MET A 205 3.73 4.75 -7.90
N SER A 206 2.49 4.34 -8.07
CA SER A 206 2.14 2.93 -8.06
C SER A 206 1.09 2.59 -9.12
N SER A 207 1.17 1.38 -9.62
CA SER A 207 0.16 0.79 -10.49
C SER A 207 -0.14 -0.62 -9.98
N PHE A 208 -1.37 -0.84 -9.59
CA PHE A 208 -1.84 -2.10 -9.05
C PHE A 208 -2.98 -2.62 -9.90
N GLU A 209 -2.90 -3.87 -10.32
CA GLU A 209 -3.95 -4.57 -11.02
C GLU A 209 -4.21 -5.91 -10.33
N ASN A 210 -5.46 -6.18 -10.04
CA ASN A 210 -5.91 -7.45 -9.49
C ASN A 210 -7.13 -7.95 -10.23
N THR A 211 -7.10 -9.21 -10.61
CA THR A 211 -8.29 -9.92 -11.06
C THR A 211 -8.78 -10.78 -9.91
N GLY A 212 -9.94 -10.45 -9.36
CA GLY A 212 -10.51 -11.16 -8.21
C GLY A 212 -12.00 -11.35 -8.34
N ARG A 213 -12.55 -12.22 -7.51
CA ARG A 213 -14.00 -12.40 -7.40
C ARG A 213 -14.49 -11.72 -6.13
N TRP A 214 -15.40 -10.77 -6.31
CA TRP A 214 -16.10 -10.16 -5.18
C TRP A 214 -17.30 -11.00 -4.73
N HIS A 215 -18.02 -11.56 -5.70
CA HIS A 215 -19.13 -12.49 -5.49
C HIS A 215 -18.95 -13.74 -6.35
N ILE A 216 -19.73 -14.78 -6.06
CA ILE A 216 -19.67 -16.07 -6.75
C ILE A 216 -19.96 -15.92 -8.27
N GLU A 217 -20.65 -14.85 -8.66
CA GLU A 217 -21.11 -14.63 -10.04
C GLU A 217 -20.32 -13.53 -10.78
N ASP A 218 -19.54 -12.68 -10.06
CA ASP A 218 -18.87 -11.53 -10.66
C ASP A 218 -17.37 -11.69 -10.66
N PHE A 219 -16.79 -11.67 -11.83
CA PHE A 219 -15.34 -11.57 -12.02
C PHE A 219 -14.99 -10.11 -12.25
N ASN A 220 -14.23 -9.55 -11.33
CA ASN A 220 -13.87 -8.13 -11.36
C ASN A 220 -12.38 -7.96 -11.65
N LEU A 221 -12.09 -7.08 -12.60
CA LEU A 221 -10.76 -6.48 -12.77
C LEU A 221 -10.74 -5.17 -11.98
N TYR A 222 -9.85 -5.10 -11.02
CA TYR A 222 -9.58 -3.86 -10.29
C TYR A 222 -8.21 -3.33 -10.69
N SER A 223 -8.17 -2.08 -11.12
CA SER A 223 -6.95 -1.33 -11.40
C SER A 223 -6.92 -0.07 -10.55
N ASN A 224 -5.79 0.19 -9.92
CA ASN A 224 -5.54 1.40 -9.16
C ASN A 224 -4.19 1.99 -9.57
N LYS A 225 -4.18 3.26 -9.95
CA LYS A 225 -2.97 4.02 -10.23
C LYS A 225 -2.92 5.20 -9.27
N HIS A 226 -1.81 5.32 -8.58
CA HIS A 226 -1.57 6.38 -7.62
C HIS A 226 -0.29 7.12 -7.95
N GLN A 227 -0.30 8.44 -7.77
CA GLN A 227 0.86 9.32 -7.86
C GLN A 227 0.76 10.32 -6.73
N GLY A 228 1.84 10.49 -6.01
CA GLY A 228 1.94 11.45 -4.93
C GLY A 228 3.22 12.27 -5.05
N ILE A 229 3.15 13.52 -4.67
CA ILE A 229 4.31 14.39 -4.50
C ILE A 229 4.13 15.22 -3.24
N GLY A 230 5.18 15.30 -2.44
CA GLY A 230 5.18 16.10 -1.22
C GLY A 230 6.50 16.84 -1.03
N ALA A 231 6.44 17.96 -0.36
CA ALA A 231 7.60 18.70 0.10
C ALA A 231 7.43 19.11 1.55
N ARG A 232 8.49 19.05 2.32
CA ARG A 232 8.53 19.47 3.73
C ARG A 232 9.77 20.32 3.96
N LEU A 233 9.57 21.51 4.46
CA LEU A 233 10.61 22.36 5.02
C LEU A 233 10.55 22.27 6.55
N HIS A 234 11.62 21.91 7.16
CA HIS A 234 11.75 21.79 8.63
C HIS A 234 12.77 22.80 9.14
N LYS A 235 12.48 23.40 10.29
CA LYS A 235 13.40 24.28 11.01
C LYS A 235 13.18 24.15 12.51
N ASP A 236 14.24 23.81 13.22
CA ASP A 236 14.31 23.84 14.67
C ASP A 236 14.90 25.20 15.13
N PHE A 237 14.13 25.96 15.90
CA PHE A 237 14.54 27.22 16.51
C PHE A 237 15.05 27.06 17.94
N GLY A 238 15.27 25.83 18.40
CA GLY A 238 15.73 25.47 19.73
C GLY A 238 14.59 25.45 20.78
N VAL A 239 13.70 26.41 20.76
CA VAL A 239 12.52 26.48 21.65
C VAL A 239 11.28 25.93 20.95
N VAL A 240 11.22 26.07 19.64
CA VAL A 240 10.10 25.65 18.78
C VAL A 240 10.64 24.87 17.60
N ASP A 241 10.18 23.65 17.43
CA ASP A 241 10.35 22.86 16.22
C ASP A 241 9.19 23.16 15.26
N SER A 242 9.50 23.63 14.08
CA SER A 242 8.52 24.04 13.08
C SER A 242 8.70 23.31 11.77
N SER A 243 7.60 22.88 11.17
CA SER A 243 7.63 22.34 9.81
C SER A 243 6.48 22.87 8.97
N PHE A 244 6.80 23.25 7.75
CA PHE A 244 5.82 23.53 6.72
C PHE A 244 5.87 22.42 5.68
N SER A 245 4.71 21.89 5.34
CA SER A 245 4.64 20.79 4.38
C SER A 245 3.42 20.91 3.47
N VAL A 246 3.61 20.48 2.25
CA VAL A 246 2.61 20.45 1.19
C VAL A 246 2.66 19.08 0.53
N ARG A 247 1.48 18.52 0.25
CA ARG A 247 1.36 17.26 -0.47
C ARG A 247 0.19 17.31 -1.45
N GLY A 248 0.39 16.73 -2.62
CA GLY A 248 -0.63 16.48 -3.63
C GLY A 248 -0.65 15.02 -4.02
N ASP A 249 -1.83 14.44 -4.10
CA ASP A 249 -2.06 13.06 -4.47
C ASP A 249 -3.07 12.97 -5.60
N PHE A 250 -2.79 12.12 -6.56
CA PHE A 250 -3.70 11.76 -7.64
C PHE A 250 -3.89 10.26 -7.65
N THR A 251 -5.14 9.82 -7.55
CA THR A 251 -5.49 8.39 -7.59
C THR A 251 -6.58 8.15 -8.61
N LYS A 252 -6.36 7.19 -9.51
CA LYS A 252 -7.36 6.71 -10.45
C LYS A 252 -7.64 5.25 -10.16
N SER A 253 -8.91 4.94 -9.88
CA SER A 253 -9.37 3.57 -9.64
C SER A 253 -10.40 3.20 -10.70
N ASP A 254 -10.16 2.14 -11.42
CA ASP A 254 -11.06 1.60 -12.43
C ASP A 254 -11.56 0.21 -11.97
N TYR A 255 -12.88 0.04 -12.00
CA TYR A 255 -13.55 -1.24 -11.78
C TYR A 255 -14.19 -1.69 -13.07
N ASP A 256 -13.78 -2.82 -13.59
CA ASP A 256 -14.44 -3.45 -14.73
C ASP A 256 -15.13 -4.73 -14.25
N ASN A 257 -16.47 -4.68 -14.23
CA ASN A 257 -17.30 -5.84 -13.94
C ASN A 257 -17.48 -6.60 -15.25
N ALA A 258 -16.65 -7.59 -15.49
CA ALA A 258 -16.88 -8.54 -16.57
C ALA A 258 -18.01 -9.52 -16.18
N SER A 259 -19.22 -9.01 -15.94
CA SER A 259 -20.41 -9.86 -16.03
C SER A 259 -20.58 -10.26 -17.49
N LYS A 260 -20.17 -11.47 -17.85
CA LYS A 260 -20.58 -12.05 -19.11
C LYS A 260 -22.11 -12.14 -19.11
N THR A 261 -22.77 -11.19 -19.72
CA THR A 261 -24.13 -11.38 -20.20
C THR A 261 -24.05 -12.55 -21.15
N VAL A 262 -24.46 -13.74 -20.71
CA VAL A 262 -24.66 -14.88 -21.57
C VAL A 262 -25.78 -14.45 -22.54
N LYS A 263 -25.39 -14.06 -23.74
CA LYS A 263 -26.34 -13.99 -24.83
C LYS A 263 -26.90 -15.40 -24.99
N THR A 264 -28.06 -15.63 -24.43
CA THR A 264 -28.89 -16.77 -24.81
C THR A 264 -29.11 -16.63 -26.32
N SER A 265 -28.37 -17.42 -27.09
CA SER A 265 -28.65 -17.61 -28.50
C SER A 265 -30.07 -18.17 -28.59
N GLU A 266 -30.96 -17.39 -29.13
CA GLU A 266 -32.28 -17.85 -29.54
C GLU A 266 -32.10 -19.15 -30.34
N ALA A 267 -32.67 -20.22 -29.84
CA ALA A 267 -32.77 -21.46 -30.58
C ALA A 267 -33.64 -21.19 -31.79
N PRO A 268 -33.27 -21.63 -33.01
CA PRO A 268 -34.14 -21.48 -34.14
C PRO A 268 -35.39 -22.32 -33.94
N SER A 269 -36.54 -21.67 -33.92
CA SER A 269 -37.85 -22.31 -33.99
C SER A 269 -37.94 -23.16 -35.27
N LYS A 270 -38.17 -24.46 -35.10
CA LYS A 270 -38.68 -25.31 -36.15
C LYS A 270 -40.17 -25.29 -36.12
#